data_1317ce763ea1839d6c0ca069b7673d4f
#
_entry.id   1317ce763ea1839d6c0ca069b7673d4f
#
_cell.length_a   1.000
_cell.length_b   1.000
_cell.length_c   1.000
_cell.angle_alpha   90.00
_cell.angle_beta   90.00
_cell.angle_gamma   90.00
#
_symmetry.space_group_name_H-M   'P 1'
#
loop_
_entity.id
_entity.type
_entity.pdbx_description
1 polymer ?
#
loop_
_entity_poly.entity_id
_entity_poly.type
_entity_poly.pdbx_seq_one_letter_code
_entity_poly.pdbx_strand_id
1 'polypeptide(L)'
;TNNEFGFDYLRDNMAISPKDLVQRQHNYAIVDEVDSVLIDDARTPLIISGPVPKGDDQLFEQLRPQVERLVEAQKKLATQYLADAKRLIASNDKKDQEEGFLALYRSHKCLPKNKALIKFLSEQGIKAGMLKTEEIYMEQNNKRMHEVTDPLYFVIEEKMNSVDLTDKGVDLISSNVEDPTFFVLPDITAQLSALENETELTDEQRLEKKDALMTNYAIKSERVHTINQLLKAYTMFEKDDEYVVIDGQVKIVDEQTGRIMEGRRYSDGLHQALSLIHI
;
A
#
# COMPACT_ATOMS: atom_id res chain seq x y z
N THR A 1 29.61 14.57 -10.32
CA THR A 1 29.95 15.32 -9.09
C THR A 1 28.70 15.82 -8.38
N ASN A 2 27.69 16.29 -9.11
CA ASN A 2 26.45 16.80 -8.54
C ASN A 2 25.72 15.74 -7.71
N ASN A 3 25.52 14.55 -8.24
CA ASN A 3 24.88 13.44 -7.56
C ASN A 3 25.69 12.95 -6.35
N GLU A 4 27.00 12.86 -6.45
CA GLU A 4 27.88 12.45 -5.34
C GLU A 4 27.76 13.42 -4.17
N PHE A 5 27.71 14.70 -4.44
CA PHE A 5 27.53 15.73 -3.44
C PHE A 5 26.17 15.60 -2.71
N GLY A 6 25.12 15.30 -3.47
CA GLY A 6 23.81 15.00 -2.91
C GLY A 6 23.79 13.70 -2.08
N PHE A 7 24.50 12.66 -2.52
CA PHE A 7 24.65 11.44 -1.73
C PHE A 7 25.43 11.66 -0.43
N ASP A 8 26.47 12.49 -0.43
CA ASP A 8 27.18 12.84 0.79
C ASP A 8 26.28 13.60 1.77
N TYR A 9 25.45 14.51 1.28
CA TYR A 9 24.43 15.18 2.10
C TYR A 9 23.46 14.18 2.73
N LEU A 10 22.97 13.21 1.98
CA LEU A 10 22.09 12.17 2.50
C LEU A 10 22.79 11.30 3.56
N ARG A 11 24.05 10.91 3.33
CA ARG A 11 24.85 10.14 4.30
C ARG A 11 25.06 10.91 5.59
N ASP A 12 25.35 12.19 5.50
CA ASP A 12 25.54 13.06 6.65
C ASP A 12 24.26 13.19 7.49
N ASN A 13 23.09 13.22 6.86
CA ASN A 13 21.81 13.20 7.56
C ASN A 13 21.48 11.85 8.24
N MET A 14 22.17 10.78 7.85
CA MET A 14 22.06 9.45 8.48
C MET A 14 23.15 9.21 9.54
N ALA A 15 24.14 10.09 9.66
CA ALA A 15 25.26 9.94 10.58
C ALA A 15 24.79 10.07 12.05
N ILE A 16 25.20 9.12 12.89
CA ILE A 16 24.87 9.10 14.33
C ILE A 16 25.88 9.94 15.13
N SER A 17 27.10 10.09 14.61
CA SER A 17 28.16 10.84 15.29
C SER A 17 28.69 11.97 14.40
N PRO A 18 29.02 13.15 14.96
CA PRO A 18 29.65 14.23 14.21
C PRO A 18 31.00 13.86 13.55
N LYS A 19 31.65 12.78 14.02
CA LYS A 19 32.89 12.28 13.41
C LYS A 19 32.69 11.57 12.08
N ASP A 20 31.48 11.09 11.84
CA ASP A 20 31.11 10.33 10.64
C ASP A 20 30.66 11.25 9.48
N LEU A 21 30.58 12.56 9.76
CA LEU A 21 30.22 13.55 8.74
C LEU A 21 31.33 13.69 7.68
N VAL A 22 30.95 13.59 6.41
CA VAL A 22 31.85 13.66 5.25
C VAL A 22 31.95 15.08 4.72
N GLN A 23 30.85 15.84 4.73
CA GLN A 23 30.82 17.20 4.23
C GLN A 23 31.51 18.17 5.21
N ARG A 24 32.24 19.12 4.65
CA ARG A 24 32.91 20.18 5.39
C ARG A 24 32.22 21.51 5.14
N GLN A 25 32.70 22.57 5.77
CA GLN A 25 32.21 23.92 5.53
C GLN A 25 32.46 24.32 4.07
N HIS A 26 31.43 24.75 3.37
CA HIS A 26 31.50 25.19 2.01
C HIS A 26 31.82 26.68 1.96
N ASN A 27 32.80 27.06 1.10
CA ASN A 27 33.20 28.45 0.93
C ASN A 27 32.72 29.03 -0.37
N TYR A 28 32.58 28.22 -1.41
CA TYR A 28 32.26 28.67 -2.77
C TYR A 28 31.64 27.54 -3.59
N ALA A 29 30.63 27.82 -4.38
CA ALA A 29 30.01 26.87 -5.30
C ALA A 29 29.89 27.48 -6.70
N ILE A 30 30.29 26.73 -7.72
CA ILE A 30 30.05 27.03 -9.13
C ILE A 30 29.04 26.01 -9.64
N VAL A 31 27.93 26.49 -10.17
CA VAL A 31 26.90 25.66 -10.78
C VAL A 31 26.95 25.92 -12.29
N ASP A 32 27.37 24.92 -13.04
CA ASP A 32 27.35 24.92 -14.50
C ASP A 32 26.09 24.19 -14.97
N GLU A 33 25.59 24.54 -16.16
CA GLU A 33 24.29 24.03 -16.68
C GLU A 33 23.16 24.14 -15.66
N VAL A 34 22.95 25.30 -15.13
CA VAL A 34 22.07 25.58 -14.01
C VAL A 34 20.59 25.16 -14.24
N ASP A 35 20.13 25.21 -15.47
CA ASP A 35 18.83 24.77 -15.94
C ASP A 35 18.69 23.25 -15.81
N SER A 36 19.68 22.48 -16.26
CA SER A 36 19.68 21.03 -16.06
C SER A 36 19.73 20.67 -14.57
N VAL A 37 20.66 21.27 -13.83
CA VAL A 37 20.90 20.89 -12.42
C VAL A 37 19.76 21.30 -11.49
N LEU A 38 19.24 22.52 -11.62
CA LEU A 38 18.26 23.07 -10.67
C LEU A 38 16.80 22.90 -11.11
N ILE A 39 16.54 22.54 -12.36
CA ILE A 39 15.19 22.39 -12.90
C ILE A 39 14.93 20.95 -13.34
N ASP A 40 15.70 20.42 -14.30
CA ASP A 40 15.43 19.09 -14.84
C ASP A 40 15.81 17.98 -13.84
N ASP A 41 17.02 18.01 -13.29
CA ASP A 41 17.50 17.02 -12.32
C ASP A 41 16.89 17.22 -10.92
N ALA A 42 16.36 18.40 -10.60
CA ALA A 42 15.77 18.69 -9.30
C ALA A 42 14.57 17.80 -8.96
N ARG A 43 13.94 17.20 -9.96
CA ARG A 43 12.82 16.28 -9.81
C ARG A 43 13.26 14.81 -9.66
N THR A 44 14.53 14.51 -9.92
CA THR A 44 15.07 13.16 -9.82
C THR A 44 15.47 12.86 -8.39
N PRO A 45 14.79 11.96 -7.67
CA PRO A 45 15.15 11.65 -6.30
C PRO A 45 16.49 10.93 -6.23
N LEU A 46 17.36 11.38 -5.33
CA LEU A 46 18.56 10.63 -4.93
C LEU A 46 18.17 9.64 -3.85
N ILE A 47 18.38 8.35 -4.11
CA ILE A 47 17.98 7.27 -3.19
C ILE A 47 19.24 6.54 -2.72
N ILE A 48 19.45 6.48 -1.40
CA ILE A 48 20.44 5.57 -0.80
C ILE A 48 19.66 4.31 -0.41
N SER A 49 20.04 3.19 -1.02
CA SER A 49 19.53 1.87 -0.64
C SER A 49 20.66 1.02 -0.08
N GLY A 50 20.37 0.31 0.99
CA GLY A 50 21.29 -0.65 1.59
C GLY A 50 20.58 -2.00 1.80
N PRO A 51 21.35 -3.07 2.07
CA PRO A 51 20.74 -4.35 2.44
C PRO A 51 19.96 -4.18 3.75
N VAL A 52 18.67 -4.53 3.70
CA VAL A 52 17.83 -4.59 4.90
C VAL A 52 18.26 -5.80 5.72
N PRO A 53 18.44 -5.68 7.06
CA PRO A 53 18.69 -6.85 7.90
C PRO A 53 17.60 -7.91 7.72
N LYS A 54 17.99 -9.18 7.62
CA LYS A 54 17.08 -10.33 7.46
C LYS A 54 16.29 -10.56 8.77
N GLY A 55 15.35 -9.70 9.11
CA GLY A 55 14.50 -9.86 10.30
C GLY A 55 13.03 -10.08 9.95
N ASP A 56 12.60 -9.55 8.79
CA ASP A 56 11.19 -9.40 8.46
C ASP A 56 10.61 -10.60 7.68
N ASP A 57 11.44 -11.49 7.14
CA ASP A 57 10.99 -12.62 6.32
C ASP A 57 10.03 -13.54 7.08
N GLN A 58 10.25 -13.75 8.39
CA GLN A 58 9.40 -14.60 9.22
C GLN A 58 7.97 -14.05 9.37
N LEU A 59 7.81 -12.73 9.45
CA LEU A 59 6.49 -12.10 9.58
C LEU A 59 5.68 -12.23 8.29
N PHE A 60 6.32 -12.07 7.14
CA PHE A 60 5.70 -12.28 5.84
C PHE A 60 5.21 -13.73 5.67
N GLU A 61 6.03 -14.73 6.04
CA GLU A 61 5.65 -16.16 6.01
C GLU A 61 4.47 -16.46 6.94
N GLN A 62 4.47 -15.90 8.15
CA GLN A 62 3.42 -16.12 9.14
C GLN A 62 2.06 -15.53 8.70
N LEU A 63 2.07 -14.36 8.06
CA LEU A 63 0.86 -13.66 7.66
C LEU A 63 0.34 -14.07 6.27
N ARG A 64 1.17 -14.71 5.44
CA ARG A 64 0.80 -15.16 4.10
C ARG A 64 -0.52 -15.96 4.05
N PRO A 65 -0.75 -17.00 4.87
CA PRO A 65 -1.98 -17.80 4.80
C PRO A 65 -3.25 -16.98 5.08
N GLN A 66 -3.15 -15.98 5.95
CA GLN A 66 -4.27 -15.09 6.28
C GLN A 66 -4.57 -14.16 5.10
N VAL A 67 -3.54 -13.62 4.45
CA VAL A 67 -3.69 -12.77 3.27
C VAL A 67 -4.23 -13.58 2.08
N GLU A 68 -3.77 -14.81 1.85
CA GLU A 68 -4.31 -15.70 0.80
C GLU A 68 -5.82 -15.92 0.98
N ARG A 69 -6.28 -16.21 2.19
CA ARG A 69 -7.72 -16.34 2.49
C ARG A 69 -8.49 -15.04 2.19
N LEU A 70 -7.91 -13.91 2.54
CA LEU A 70 -8.50 -12.59 2.30
C LEU A 70 -8.63 -12.31 0.80
N VAL A 71 -7.58 -12.59 0.03
CA VAL A 71 -7.56 -12.42 -1.43
C VAL A 71 -8.56 -13.37 -2.11
N GLU A 72 -8.67 -14.61 -1.67
CA GLU A 72 -9.67 -15.55 -2.19
C GLU A 72 -11.10 -15.09 -1.91
N ALA A 73 -11.38 -14.61 -0.69
CA ALA A 73 -12.68 -14.08 -0.33
C ALA A 73 -13.03 -12.85 -1.20
N GLN A 74 -12.08 -11.96 -1.40
CA GLN A 74 -12.25 -10.78 -2.26
C GLN A 74 -12.47 -11.15 -3.74
N LYS A 75 -11.74 -12.14 -4.27
CA LYS A 75 -11.94 -12.64 -5.64
C LYS A 75 -13.34 -13.20 -5.86
N LYS A 76 -13.87 -13.96 -4.90
CA LYS A 76 -15.25 -14.47 -4.95
C LYS A 76 -16.26 -13.32 -4.93
N LEU A 77 -16.05 -12.34 -4.05
CA LEU A 77 -16.91 -11.17 -3.92
C LEU A 77 -16.90 -10.31 -5.20
N ALA A 78 -15.72 -10.05 -5.77
CA ALA A 78 -15.56 -9.30 -7.00
C ALA A 78 -16.27 -9.98 -8.19
N THR A 79 -16.18 -11.32 -8.27
CA THR A 79 -16.86 -12.11 -9.29
C THR A 79 -18.38 -12.03 -9.14
N GLN A 80 -18.88 -12.09 -7.91
CA GLN A 80 -20.31 -11.95 -7.62
C GLN A 80 -20.81 -10.57 -8.03
N TYR A 81 -20.14 -9.50 -7.62
CA TYR A 81 -20.52 -8.13 -8.02
C TYR A 81 -20.47 -7.93 -9.52
N LEU A 82 -19.50 -8.51 -10.22
CA LEU A 82 -19.43 -8.43 -11.68
C LEU A 82 -20.60 -9.17 -12.35
N ALA A 83 -21.01 -10.33 -11.82
CA ALA A 83 -22.16 -11.08 -12.32
C ALA A 83 -23.48 -10.31 -12.10
N ASP A 84 -23.65 -9.74 -10.90
CA ASP A 84 -24.81 -8.92 -10.57
C ASP A 84 -24.85 -7.65 -11.42
N ALA A 85 -23.71 -6.98 -11.62
CA ALA A 85 -23.61 -5.82 -12.50
C ALA A 85 -24.07 -6.14 -13.93
N LYS A 86 -23.59 -7.23 -14.51
CA LYS A 86 -23.99 -7.65 -15.88
C LYS A 86 -25.48 -7.91 -15.98
N ARG A 87 -26.06 -8.58 -14.99
CA ARG A 87 -27.49 -8.91 -14.96
C ARG A 87 -28.35 -7.66 -14.80
N LEU A 88 -27.98 -6.77 -13.86
CA LEU A 88 -28.78 -5.60 -13.52
C LEU A 88 -28.68 -4.48 -14.55
N ILE A 89 -27.49 -4.24 -15.11
CA ILE A 89 -27.30 -3.23 -16.18
C ILE A 89 -28.07 -3.61 -17.45
N ALA A 90 -28.26 -4.90 -17.72
CA ALA A 90 -29.06 -5.37 -18.85
C ALA A 90 -30.59 -5.25 -18.64
N SER A 91 -31.04 -4.89 -17.42
CA SER A 91 -32.45 -4.65 -17.13
C SER A 91 -32.96 -3.36 -17.79
N ASN A 92 -34.26 -3.32 -18.07
CA ASN A 92 -34.94 -2.12 -18.56
C ASN A 92 -35.35 -1.15 -17.41
N ASP A 93 -35.22 -1.56 -16.15
CA ASP A 93 -35.52 -0.73 -14.99
C ASP A 93 -34.34 0.17 -14.63
N LYS A 94 -34.61 1.45 -14.49
CA LYS A 94 -33.59 2.44 -14.15
C LYS A 94 -32.95 2.18 -12.76
N LYS A 95 -33.73 1.72 -11.79
CA LYS A 95 -33.22 1.40 -10.45
C LYS A 95 -32.27 0.19 -10.51
N ASP A 96 -32.65 -0.84 -11.25
CA ASP A 96 -31.79 -2.00 -11.47
C ASP A 96 -30.44 -1.57 -12.12
N GLN A 97 -30.51 -0.69 -13.12
CA GLN A 97 -29.31 -0.19 -13.78
C GLN A 97 -28.41 0.60 -12.81
N GLU A 98 -28.98 1.47 -11.98
CA GLU A 98 -28.22 2.22 -10.94
C GLU A 98 -27.56 1.27 -9.95
N GLU A 99 -28.27 0.24 -9.47
CA GLU A 99 -27.72 -0.79 -8.60
C GLU A 99 -26.66 -1.63 -9.31
N GLY A 100 -26.86 -1.93 -10.58
CA GLY A 100 -25.89 -2.62 -11.43
C GLY A 100 -24.59 -1.85 -11.60
N PHE A 101 -24.65 -0.54 -11.80
CA PHE A 101 -23.45 0.29 -11.87
C PHE A 101 -22.75 0.44 -10.51
N LEU A 102 -23.50 0.44 -9.41
CA LEU A 102 -22.91 0.37 -8.07
C LEU A 102 -22.17 -0.97 -7.85
N ALA A 103 -22.77 -2.08 -8.24
CA ALA A 103 -22.12 -3.39 -8.17
C ALA A 103 -20.87 -3.44 -9.07
N LEU A 104 -20.91 -2.83 -10.25
CA LEU A 104 -19.75 -2.71 -11.14
C LEU A 104 -18.64 -1.89 -10.49
N TYR A 105 -18.96 -0.78 -9.87
CA TYR A 105 -18.00 0.07 -9.17
C TYR A 105 -17.37 -0.64 -7.98
N ARG A 106 -18.17 -1.41 -7.19
CA ARG A 106 -17.66 -2.28 -6.13
C ARG A 106 -16.71 -3.34 -6.69
N SER A 107 -17.06 -4.01 -7.79
CA SER A 107 -16.16 -4.99 -8.44
C SER A 107 -14.85 -4.36 -8.86
N HIS A 108 -14.87 -3.13 -9.38
CA HIS A 108 -13.68 -2.37 -9.75
C HIS A 108 -12.82 -2.01 -8.52
N LYS A 109 -13.42 -1.55 -7.42
CA LYS A 109 -12.70 -1.28 -6.18
C LYS A 109 -12.16 -2.56 -5.51
N CYS A 110 -12.78 -3.72 -5.76
CA CYS A 110 -12.29 -5.02 -5.30
C CYS A 110 -11.00 -5.46 -5.99
N LEU A 111 -11.02 -5.50 -7.33
CA LEU A 111 -9.94 -6.04 -8.17
C LEU A 111 -9.97 -5.36 -9.55
N PRO A 112 -9.38 -4.18 -9.70
CA PRO A 112 -9.42 -3.40 -10.94
C PRO A 112 -8.75 -4.11 -12.12
N LYS A 113 -7.69 -4.89 -11.89
CA LYS A 113 -6.96 -5.67 -12.92
C LYS A 113 -7.66 -6.98 -13.31
N ASN A 114 -8.88 -7.27 -12.84
CA ASN A 114 -9.61 -8.48 -13.22
C ASN A 114 -9.93 -8.48 -14.72
N LYS A 115 -9.44 -9.47 -15.46
CA LYS A 115 -9.59 -9.59 -16.93
C LYS A 115 -11.04 -9.59 -17.38
N ALA A 116 -11.95 -10.24 -16.64
CA ALA A 116 -13.37 -10.27 -16.96
C ALA A 116 -14.05 -8.91 -16.74
N LEU A 117 -13.63 -8.16 -15.74
CA LEU A 117 -14.05 -6.79 -15.48
C LEU A 117 -13.57 -5.86 -16.59
N ILE A 118 -12.27 -5.91 -16.94
CA ILE A 118 -11.67 -5.08 -17.99
C ILE A 118 -12.40 -5.31 -19.33
N LYS A 119 -12.66 -6.58 -19.66
CA LYS A 119 -13.43 -6.93 -20.86
C LYS A 119 -14.83 -6.30 -20.83
N PHE A 120 -15.53 -6.34 -19.71
CA PHE A 120 -16.86 -5.75 -19.58
C PHE A 120 -16.82 -4.22 -19.64
N LEU A 121 -15.81 -3.59 -19.04
CA LEU A 121 -15.62 -2.14 -19.12
C LEU A 121 -15.30 -1.64 -20.52
N SER A 122 -14.82 -2.50 -21.43
CA SER A 122 -14.59 -2.14 -22.83
C SER A 122 -15.87 -2.11 -23.68
N GLU A 123 -16.99 -2.62 -23.16
CA GLU A 123 -18.29 -2.54 -23.86
C GLU A 123 -18.82 -1.11 -23.85
N GLN A 124 -19.56 -0.76 -24.91
CA GLN A 124 -20.04 0.61 -25.13
C GLN A 124 -20.93 1.11 -23.97
N GLY A 125 -20.58 2.25 -23.40
CA GLY A 125 -21.34 2.92 -22.33
C GLY A 125 -21.08 2.41 -20.93
N ILE A 126 -20.54 1.20 -20.75
CA ILE A 126 -20.32 0.59 -19.42
C ILE A 126 -19.33 1.37 -18.59
N LYS A 127 -18.16 1.70 -19.15
CA LYS A 127 -17.13 2.51 -18.45
C LYS A 127 -17.66 3.90 -18.09
N ALA A 128 -18.39 4.56 -19.00
CA ALA A 128 -18.98 5.87 -18.75
C ALA A 128 -20.00 5.83 -17.61
N GLY A 129 -20.84 4.80 -17.56
CA GLY A 129 -21.81 4.58 -16.48
C GLY A 129 -21.14 4.35 -15.12
N MET A 130 -20.06 3.56 -15.08
CA MET A 130 -19.28 3.34 -13.87
C MET A 130 -18.63 4.64 -13.37
N LEU A 131 -18.00 5.42 -14.26
CA LEU A 131 -17.37 6.71 -13.88
C LEU A 131 -18.40 7.70 -13.35
N LYS A 132 -19.61 7.76 -13.93
CA LYS A 132 -20.70 8.57 -13.40
C LYS A 132 -21.13 8.14 -11.99
N THR A 133 -21.14 6.83 -11.74
CA THR A 133 -21.41 6.31 -10.39
C THR A 133 -20.28 6.68 -9.43
N GLU A 134 -19.02 6.58 -9.83
CA GLU A 134 -17.89 7.04 -9.05
C GLU A 134 -18.04 8.51 -8.64
N GLU A 135 -18.36 9.41 -9.58
CA GLU A 135 -18.60 10.84 -9.30
C GLU A 135 -19.65 11.03 -8.20
N ILE A 136 -20.79 10.33 -8.27
CA ILE A 136 -21.87 10.43 -7.27
C ILE A 136 -21.38 10.05 -5.87
N TYR A 137 -20.55 9.02 -5.73
CA TYR A 137 -20.04 8.59 -4.43
C TYR A 137 -18.83 9.42 -3.94
N MET A 138 -18.12 10.10 -4.86
CA MET A 138 -17.05 11.03 -4.52
C MET A 138 -17.55 12.43 -4.15
N GLU A 139 -18.81 12.76 -4.43
CA GLU A 139 -19.42 14.03 -4.04
C GLU A 139 -19.36 14.24 -2.52
N GLN A 140 -19.41 15.50 -2.07
CA GLN A 140 -19.42 15.90 -0.66
C GLN A 140 -18.25 15.34 0.15
N ASN A 141 -17.03 15.37 -0.39
CA ASN A 141 -15.83 14.83 0.27
C ASN A 141 -15.93 13.34 0.60
N ASN A 142 -16.39 12.52 -0.35
CA ASN A 142 -16.50 11.06 -0.19
C ASN A 142 -17.43 10.60 0.93
N LYS A 143 -18.37 11.43 1.38
CA LYS A 143 -19.25 11.14 2.53
C LYS A 143 -20.01 9.84 2.40
N ARG A 144 -20.32 9.42 1.15
CA ARG A 144 -21.04 8.18 0.85
C ARG A 144 -20.14 7.03 0.41
N MET A 145 -18.82 7.21 0.37
CA MET A 145 -17.91 6.18 -0.11
C MET A 145 -17.95 4.90 0.73
N HIS A 146 -18.26 5.00 2.02
CA HIS A 146 -18.45 3.86 2.90
C HIS A 146 -19.52 2.88 2.38
N GLU A 147 -20.58 3.36 1.73
CA GLU A 147 -21.60 2.50 1.10
C GLU A 147 -21.01 1.57 0.02
N VAL A 148 -19.94 2.01 -0.64
CA VAL A 148 -19.20 1.24 -1.65
C VAL A 148 -18.18 0.31 -1.00
N THR A 149 -17.44 0.80 -0.01
CA THR A 149 -16.24 0.14 0.53
C THR A 149 -16.51 -0.82 1.67
N ASP A 150 -17.47 -0.54 2.57
CA ASP A 150 -17.74 -1.38 3.73
C ASP A 150 -18.10 -2.84 3.39
N PRO A 151 -18.80 -3.13 2.28
CA PRO A 151 -19.06 -4.52 1.91
C PRO A 151 -17.84 -5.30 1.44
N LEU A 152 -16.72 -4.63 1.12
CA LEU A 152 -15.49 -5.23 0.62
C LEU A 152 -14.61 -5.70 1.79
N TYR A 153 -13.65 -6.58 1.52
CA TYR A 153 -12.63 -6.97 2.51
C TYR A 153 -11.43 -6.03 2.50
N PHE A 154 -11.09 -5.49 1.35
CA PHE A 154 -10.10 -4.42 1.18
C PHE A 154 -10.43 -3.62 -0.06
N VAL A 155 -9.87 -2.43 -0.17
CA VAL A 155 -10.08 -1.49 -1.28
C VAL A 155 -8.76 -1.24 -1.97
N ILE A 156 -8.74 -1.33 -3.30
CA ILE A 156 -7.57 -1.01 -4.12
C ILE A 156 -7.75 0.38 -4.72
N GLU A 157 -6.78 1.24 -4.48
CA GLU A 157 -6.68 2.58 -5.05
C GLU A 157 -5.48 2.64 -6.00
N GLU A 158 -5.71 2.34 -7.30
CA GLU A 158 -4.62 2.29 -8.29
C GLU A 158 -3.86 3.61 -8.41
N LYS A 159 -4.57 4.75 -8.38
CA LYS A 159 -3.95 6.08 -8.50
C LYS A 159 -2.98 6.41 -7.37
N MET A 160 -3.25 5.90 -6.17
CA MET A 160 -2.42 6.11 -4.98
C MET A 160 -1.46 4.94 -4.73
N ASN A 161 -1.53 3.91 -5.54
CA ASN A 161 -0.78 2.67 -5.35
C ASN A 161 -0.93 2.13 -3.91
N SER A 162 -2.17 2.17 -3.38
CA SER A 162 -2.50 1.72 -2.04
C SER A 162 -3.53 0.60 -2.03
N VAL A 163 -3.45 -0.23 -0.99
CA VAL A 163 -4.46 -1.23 -0.64
C VAL A 163 -4.80 -1.03 0.82
N ASP A 164 -6.07 -0.78 1.12
CA ASP A 164 -6.53 -0.48 2.45
C ASP A 164 -7.54 -1.55 2.92
N LEU A 165 -7.28 -2.13 4.10
CA LEU A 165 -8.18 -3.06 4.74
C LEU A 165 -9.44 -2.34 5.22
N THR A 166 -10.60 -2.99 5.04
CA THR A 166 -11.86 -2.58 5.68
C THR A 166 -12.03 -3.29 7.01
N ASP A 167 -13.00 -2.85 7.82
CA ASP A 167 -13.36 -3.53 9.08
C ASP A 167 -13.70 -5.00 8.83
N LYS A 168 -14.45 -5.28 7.76
CA LYS A 168 -14.78 -6.65 7.34
C LYS A 168 -13.55 -7.48 7.00
N GLY A 169 -12.53 -6.85 6.41
CA GLY A 169 -11.24 -7.51 6.13
C GLY A 169 -10.48 -7.81 7.41
N VAL A 170 -10.42 -6.86 8.33
CA VAL A 170 -9.80 -7.03 9.65
C VAL A 170 -10.49 -8.15 10.44
N ASP A 171 -11.82 -8.20 10.44
CA ASP A 171 -12.59 -9.26 11.09
C ASP A 171 -12.26 -10.65 10.53
N LEU A 172 -12.14 -10.76 9.19
CA LEU A 172 -11.80 -12.03 8.55
C LEU A 172 -10.42 -12.54 8.93
N ILE A 173 -9.40 -11.67 8.96
CA ILE A 173 -8.03 -12.07 9.31
C ILE A 173 -7.86 -12.29 10.81
N SER A 174 -8.63 -11.59 11.64
CA SER A 174 -8.61 -11.71 13.10
C SER A 174 -9.38 -12.93 13.59
N SER A 175 -10.26 -13.53 12.78
CA SER A 175 -11.15 -14.64 13.18
C SER A 175 -10.42 -15.87 13.73
N ASN A 176 -9.15 -16.06 13.41
CA ASN A 176 -8.32 -17.18 13.86
C ASN A 176 -7.23 -16.75 14.85
N VAL A 177 -7.27 -15.53 15.36
CA VAL A 177 -6.28 -14.99 16.30
C VAL A 177 -7.00 -14.80 17.64
N GLU A 178 -6.34 -15.20 18.74
CA GLU A 178 -6.90 -15.04 20.08
C GLU A 178 -7.10 -13.58 20.50
N ASP A 179 -6.26 -12.67 19.96
CA ASP A 179 -6.35 -11.23 20.19
C ASP A 179 -7.14 -10.54 19.06
N PRO A 180 -8.38 -10.08 19.31
CA PRO A 180 -9.17 -9.38 18.30
C PRO A 180 -8.56 -8.04 17.86
N THR A 181 -7.64 -7.48 18.67
CA THR A 181 -6.94 -6.22 18.37
C THR A 181 -5.60 -6.42 17.67
N PHE A 182 -5.28 -7.64 17.27
CA PHE A 182 -3.97 -8.03 16.70
C PHE A 182 -3.58 -7.20 15.47
N PHE A 183 -4.56 -6.83 14.64
CA PHE A 183 -4.38 -6.00 13.44
C PHE A 183 -4.94 -4.58 13.56
N VAL A 184 -5.40 -4.19 14.75
CA VAL A 184 -5.94 -2.86 14.99
C VAL A 184 -4.86 -1.96 15.60
N LEU A 185 -4.57 -0.85 14.92
CA LEU A 185 -3.64 0.16 15.43
C LEU A 185 -4.28 0.90 16.61
N PRO A 186 -3.59 1.00 17.76
CA PRO A 186 -4.07 1.80 18.85
C PRO A 186 -4.00 3.30 18.52
N ASP A 187 -4.98 4.07 19.00
CA ASP A 187 -4.89 5.53 18.96
C ASP A 187 -3.83 6.02 19.96
N ILE A 188 -2.60 6.17 19.46
CA ILE A 188 -1.46 6.62 20.27
C ILE A 188 -1.72 8.01 20.86
N THR A 189 -2.33 8.91 20.11
CA THR A 189 -2.53 10.30 20.55
C THR A 189 -3.46 10.33 21.76
N ALA A 190 -4.58 9.61 21.69
CA ALA A 190 -5.52 9.51 22.81
C ALA A 190 -4.89 8.81 24.02
N GLN A 191 -4.14 7.72 23.79
CA GLN A 191 -3.53 6.95 24.88
C GLN A 191 -2.36 7.69 25.53
N LEU A 192 -1.53 8.43 24.79
CA LEU A 192 -0.49 9.29 25.34
C LEU A 192 -1.08 10.45 26.15
N SER A 193 -2.13 11.09 25.63
CA SER A 193 -2.82 12.16 26.35
C SER A 193 -3.46 11.65 27.64
N ALA A 194 -4.03 10.45 27.62
CA ALA A 194 -4.56 9.82 28.83
C ALA A 194 -3.46 9.54 29.85
N LEU A 195 -2.31 9.03 29.40
CA LEU A 195 -1.15 8.74 30.26
C LEU A 195 -0.53 10.02 30.88
N GLU A 196 -0.52 11.13 30.15
CA GLU A 196 -0.07 12.43 30.66
C GLU A 196 -0.99 13.00 31.73
N ASN A 197 -2.28 12.71 31.64
CA ASN A 197 -3.30 13.16 32.60
C ASN A 197 -3.41 12.26 33.84
N GLU A 198 -2.77 11.08 33.88
CA GLU A 198 -2.70 10.22 35.05
C GLU A 198 -1.77 10.84 36.12
N THR A 199 -2.36 11.42 37.15
CA THR A 199 -1.64 12.13 38.25
C THR A 199 -1.04 11.19 39.28
N GLU A 200 -1.44 9.92 39.33
CA GLU A 200 -1.00 8.93 40.31
C GLU A 200 0.32 8.22 39.95
N LEU A 201 0.80 8.40 38.72
CA LEU A 201 2.01 7.72 38.25
C LEU A 201 3.28 8.50 38.58
N THR A 202 4.33 7.78 38.99
CA THR A 202 5.67 8.33 39.04
C THR A 202 6.24 8.55 37.65
N ASP A 203 7.24 9.42 37.49
CA ASP A 203 7.86 9.71 36.19
C ASP A 203 8.47 8.45 35.57
N GLU A 204 9.05 7.54 36.38
CA GLU A 204 9.59 6.25 35.91
C GLU A 204 8.46 5.34 35.36
N GLN A 205 7.35 5.20 36.08
CA GLN A 205 6.20 4.39 35.65
C GLN A 205 5.55 4.96 34.42
N ARG A 206 5.51 6.28 34.27
CA ARG A 206 5.00 6.95 33.09
C ARG A 206 5.86 6.67 31.86
N LEU A 207 7.19 6.72 32.02
CA LEU A 207 8.14 6.41 30.96
C LEU A 207 8.02 4.94 30.53
N GLU A 208 7.96 4.00 31.48
CA GLU A 208 7.79 2.57 31.19
C GLU A 208 6.49 2.26 30.43
N LYS A 209 5.37 2.85 30.86
CA LYS A 209 4.08 2.71 30.16
C LYS A 209 4.13 3.33 28.75
N LYS A 210 4.81 4.46 28.58
CA LYS A 210 5.00 5.10 27.28
C LYS A 210 5.81 4.22 26.34
N ASP A 211 6.91 3.65 26.82
CA ASP A 211 7.76 2.75 26.03
C ASP A 211 7.02 1.46 25.64
N ALA A 212 6.24 0.89 26.56
CA ALA A 212 5.39 -0.27 26.28
C ALA A 212 4.32 0.03 25.21
N LEU A 213 3.70 1.21 25.28
CA LEU A 213 2.73 1.68 24.30
C LEU A 213 3.35 1.86 22.91
N MET A 214 4.52 2.51 22.85
CA MET A 214 5.24 2.73 21.60
C MET A 214 5.71 1.42 20.97
N THR A 215 6.19 0.47 21.80
CA THR A 215 6.59 -0.86 21.34
C THR A 215 5.40 -1.64 20.77
N ASN A 216 4.26 -1.62 21.47
CA ASN A 216 3.04 -2.29 20.97
C ASN A 216 2.55 -1.69 19.64
N TYR A 217 2.60 -0.37 19.53
CA TYR A 217 2.27 0.31 18.27
C TYR A 217 3.21 -0.09 17.14
N ALA A 218 4.52 -0.08 17.38
CA ALA A 218 5.52 -0.45 16.38
C ALA A 218 5.27 -1.88 15.85
N ILE A 219 5.02 -2.85 16.75
CA ILE A 219 4.72 -4.24 16.39
C ILE A 219 3.44 -4.33 15.55
N LYS A 220 2.37 -3.65 15.96
CA LYS A 220 1.10 -3.67 15.23
C LYS A 220 1.20 -2.95 13.89
N SER A 221 1.92 -1.83 13.83
CA SER A 221 2.18 -1.09 12.58
C SER A 221 2.94 -1.94 11.57
N GLU A 222 3.96 -2.68 12.02
CA GLU A 222 4.72 -3.60 11.17
C GLU A 222 3.85 -4.73 10.61
N ARG A 223 2.95 -5.30 11.41
CA ARG A 223 1.99 -6.32 10.95
C ARG A 223 1.05 -5.79 9.87
N VAL A 224 0.45 -4.63 10.10
CA VAL A 224 -0.45 -3.98 9.12
C VAL A 224 0.31 -3.64 7.84
N HIS A 225 1.54 -3.12 7.98
CA HIS A 225 2.41 -2.84 6.84
C HIS A 225 2.69 -4.11 6.03
N THR A 226 3.08 -5.20 6.69
CA THR A 226 3.35 -6.49 6.04
C THR A 226 2.14 -7.04 5.28
N ILE A 227 0.94 -6.96 5.88
CA ILE A 227 -0.31 -7.35 5.20
C ILE A 227 -0.54 -6.50 3.96
N ASN A 228 -0.37 -5.19 4.05
CA ASN A 228 -0.56 -4.30 2.91
C ASN A 228 0.43 -4.60 1.77
N GLN A 229 1.69 -4.91 2.08
CA GLN A 229 2.67 -5.30 1.07
C GLN A 229 2.33 -6.66 0.43
N LEU A 230 1.88 -7.64 1.21
CA LEU A 230 1.40 -8.91 0.68
C LEU A 230 0.16 -8.73 -0.19
N LEU A 231 -0.82 -7.93 0.25
CA LEU A 231 -2.01 -7.62 -0.56
C LEU A 231 -1.64 -6.95 -1.88
N LYS A 232 -0.73 -5.97 -1.86
CA LYS A 232 -0.20 -5.35 -3.09
C LYS A 232 0.42 -6.40 -4.01
N ALA A 233 1.28 -7.26 -3.48
CA ALA A 233 1.94 -8.31 -4.26
C ALA A 233 0.94 -9.26 -4.93
N TYR A 234 -0.17 -9.62 -4.24
CA TYR A 234 -1.20 -10.51 -4.76
C TYR A 234 -2.20 -9.86 -5.73
N THR A 235 -2.35 -8.53 -5.69
CA THR A 235 -3.51 -7.88 -6.34
C THR A 235 -3.16 -6.76 -7.31
N MET A 236 -1.98 -6.17 -7.17
CA MET A 236 -1.57 -5.01 -7.95
C MET A 236 -0.40 -5.28 -8.90
N PHE A 237 0.35 -6.35 -8.67
CA PHE A 237 1.51 -6.70 -9.47
C PHE A 237 1.28 -8.02 -10.21
N GLU A 238 1.40 -7.99 -11.54
CA GLU A 238 1.25 -9.17 -12.39
C GLU A 238 2.63 -9.67 -12.86
N LYS A 239 2.82 -10.98 -12.73
CA LYS A 239 4.01 -11.64 -13.27
C LYS A 239 4.01 -11.55 -14.80
N ASP A 240 5.18 -11.35 -15.36
CA ASP A 240 5.45 -11.20 -16.79
C ASP A 240 4.95 -9.84 -17.38
N ASP A 241 4.54 -8.90 -16.50
CA ASP A 241 4.21 -7.52 -16.83
C ASP A 241 5.10 -6.57 -16.01
N GLU A 242 4.82 -6.38 -14.71
CA GLU A 242 5.63 -5.50 -13.85
C GLU A 242 6.91 -6.18 -13.32
N TYR A 243 6.96 -7.50 -13.28
CA TYR A 243 8.15 -8.26 -12.85
C TYR A 243 8.21 -9.65 -13.49
N VAL A 244 9.42 -10.22 -13.52
CA VAL A 244 9.67 -11.60 -13.95
C VAL A 244 10.36 -12.38 -12.84
N VAL A 245 10.25 -13.73 -12.88
CA VAL A 245 10.97 -14.61 -11.98
C VAL A 245 12.01 -15.38 -12.81
N ILE A 246 13.29 -15.12 -12.57
CA ILE A 246 14.41 -15.76 -13.23
C ILE A 246 15.34 -16.34 -12.17
N ASP A 247 15.70 -17.60 -12.28
CA ASP A 247 16.56 -18.33 -11.33
C ASP A 247 16.07 -18.21 -9.87
N GLY A 248 14.76 -18.25 -9.66
CA GLY A 248 14.14 -18.11 -8.33
C GLY A 248 14.22 -16.69 -7.75
N GLN A 249 14.55 -15.69 -8.55
CA GLN A 249 14.63 -14.30 -8.12
C GLN A 249 13.62 -13.44 -8.86
N VAL A 250 12.96 -12.55 -8.12
CA VAL A 250 12.10 -11.52 -8.69
C VAL A 250 12.98 -10.41 -9.29
N LYS A 251 12.73 -10.07 -10.54
CA LYS A 251 13.39 -8.96 -11.26
C LYS A 251 12.34 -8.01 -11.79
N ILE A 252 12.54 -6.71 -11.57
CA ILE A 252 11.62 -5.66 -12.02
C ILE A 252 11.72 -5.53 -13.53
N VAL A 253 10.56 -5.36 -14.18
CA VAL A 253 10.45 -5.00 -15.60
C VAL A 253 10.04 -3.54 -15.70
N ASP A 254 10.68 -2.81 -16.58
CA ASP A 254 10.26 -1.45 -16.94
C ASP A 254 9.04 -1.53 -17.85
N GLU A 255 7.91 -1.03 -17.40
CA GLU A 255 6.61 -1.12 -18.10
C GLU A 255 6.62 -0.43 -19.47
N GLN A 256 7.47 0.59 -19.68
CA GLN A 256 7.53 1.33 -20.93
C GLN A 256 8.41 0.65 -21.96
N THR A 257 9.52 0.06 -21.53
CA THR A 257 10.52 -0.52 -22.43
C THR A 257 10.51 -2.04 -22.45
N GLY A 258 9.85 -2.69 -21.49
CA GLY A 258 9.87 -4.15 -21.30
C GLY A 258 11.23 -4.70 -20.88
N ARG A 259 12.19 -3.85 -20.47
CA ARG A 259 13.53 -4.26 -20.07
C ARG A 259 13.61 -4.62 -18.61
N ILE A 260 14.39 -5.66 -18.32
CA ILE A 260 14.70 -6.05 -16.95
C ILE A 260 15.65 -5.00 -16.34
N MET A 261 15.25 -4.48 -15.17
CA MET A 261 16.03 -3.53 -14.40
C MET A 261 16.99 -4.28 -13.47
N GLU A 262 18.20 -4.59 -13.93
CA GLU A 262 19.17 -5.32 -13.11
C GLU A 262 19.56 -4.54 -11.85
N GLY A 263 19.59 -5.26 -10.71
CA GLY A 263 19.97 -4.71 -9.40
C GLY A 263 18.95 -3.81 -8.72
N ARG A 264 17.83 -3.49 -9.37
CA ARG A 264 16.74 -2.75 -8.73
C ARG A 264 15.80 -3.66 -7.95
N ARG A 265 15.27 -3.13 -6.85
CA ARG A 265 14.28 -3.80 -5.99
C ARG A 265 13.15 -2.84 -5.68
N TYR A 266 11.95 -3.39 -5.47
CA TYR A 266 10.86 -2.62 -4.88
C TYR A 266 11.18 -2.30 -3.42
N SER A 267 10.76 -1.12 -2.96
CA SER A 267 10.94 -0.65 -1.59
C SER A 267 9.92 -1.25 -0.62
N ASP A 268 10.08 -0.94 0.65
CA ASP A 268 9.11 -1.11 1.72
C ASP A 268 8.60 -2.56 1.92
N GLY A 269 9.44 -3.57 1.66
CA GLY A 269 9.06 -4.98 1.83
C GLY A 269 8.27 -5.58 0.66
N LEU A 270 7.86 -4.79 -0.34
CA LEU A 270 7.12 -5.30 -1.50
C LEU A 270 7.93 -6.34 -2.29
N HIS A 271 9.24 -6.12 -2.45
CA HIS A 271 10.11 -7.08 -3.14
C HIS A 271 10.18 -8.43 -2.40
N GLN A 272 10.19 -8.41 -1.08
CA GLN A 272 10.14 -9.61 -0.25
C GLN A 272 8.78 -10.31 -0.39
N ALA A 273 7.68 -9.56 -0.34
CA ALA A 273 6.34 -10.10 -0.57
C ALA A 273 6.22 -10.79 -1.93
N LEU A 274 6.69 -10.14 -3.02
CA LEU A 274 6.70 -10.72 -4.36
C LEU A 274 7.59 -11.97 -4.47
N SER A 275 8.74 -11.98 -3.80
CA SER A 275 9.60 -13.17 -3.76
C SER A 275 8.88 -14.31 -3.04
N LEU A 276 8.24 -14.05 -1.91
CA LEU A 276 7.57 -15.07 -1.11
C LEU A 276 6.37 -15.71 -1.82
N ILE A 277 5.58 -14.95 -2.58
CA ILE A 277 4.41 -15.52 -3.27
C ILE A 277 4.77 -16.45 -4.44
N HIS A 278 6.05 -16.45 -4.88
CA HIS A 278 6.54 -17.27 -6.00
C HIS A 278 7.54 -18.38 -5.61
N ILE A 279 7.98 -18.38 -4.37
CA ILE A 279 8.83 -19.40 -3.79
C ILE A 279 7.98 -20.29 -2.89
#